data_4073ba1b639ce395d2ad485323f396cc
#
_entry.id   4073ba1b639ce395d2ad485323f396cc
#
_cell.length_a   1.000
_cell.length_b   1.000
_cell.length_c   1.000
_cell.angle_alpha   90.00
_cell.angle_beta   90.00
_cell.angle_gamma   90.00
#
_symmetry.space_group_name_H-M   'P 1'
#
loop_
_entity.id
_entity.type
_entity.pdbx_description
1 polymer ?
#
loop_
_entity_poly.entity_id
_entity_poly.type
_entity_poly.pdbx_seq_one_letter_code
_entity_poly.pdbx_strand_id
1 'polypeptide(L)'
;VACGQKPAPPAATVAIPTEPATSSSREFGDHVLYFNAIRTDSLTPAIATSYGIVRSASRVLVNISMVKKAEGSPGIPVPGNVTAEAVNLNGQLKGLTLREIREGEAIYYIGDVAITGDETLVFTVDATPANTTTPISVKFQRQFVGE
;
A
#
# COMPACT_ATOMS: atom_id res chain seq x y z
N VAL A 1 29.66 3.64 38.32
CA VAL A 1 29.77 3.01 37.05
C VAL A 1 28.43 2.82 36.38
N ALA A 2 28.14 3.68 35.55
CA ALA A 2 26.86 3.67 34.94
C ALA A 2 26.86 2.86 33.64
N CYS A 3 27.87 1.75 33.86
CA CYS A 3 27.85 1.13 32.56
C CYS A 3 26.63 0.30 32.31
N GLY A 4 25.64 0.27 33.16
CA GLY A 4 24.53 -0.64 33.05
C GLY A 4 23.34 -0.12 32.26
N GLN A 5 23.42 1.09 31.76
CA GLN A 5 22.31 1.59 30.99
C GLN A 5 22.33 1.06 29.56
N LYS A 6 21.59 0.03 29.38
CA LYS A 6 21.17 -0.29 28.01
C LYS A 6 20.54 0.93 27.40
N PRO A 7 20.98 1.31 26.21
CA PRO A 7 20.18 2.25 25.46
C PRO A 7 18.77 1.67 25.41
N ALA A 8 17.81 2.47 25.81
CA ALA A 8 16.43 2.06 25.68
C ALA A 8 16.21 1.55 24.26
N PRO A 9 15.57 0.39 24.10
CA PRO A 9 15.22 -0.06 22.75
C PRO A 9 14.46 1.10 22.09
N PRO A 10 14.70 1.34 20.81
CA PRO A 10 13.98 2.40 20.13
C PRO A 10 12.51 2.19 20.44
N ALA A 11 11.99 3.11 21.21
CA ALA A 11 10.73 2.95 21.91
C ALA A 11 9.58 2.95 20.95
N ALA A 12 9.66 2.67 19.77
CA ALA A 12 8.52 2.80 18.91
C ALA A 12 8.51 1.88 17.72
N THR A 13 9.33 0.89 17.72
CA THR A 13 9.15 -0.13 16.70
C THR A 13 8.07 -1.09 17.16
N VAL A 14 6.84 -0.58 17.19
CA VAL A 14 5.72 -1.49 17.19
C VAL A 14 5.75 -2.13 15.82
N ALA A 15 6.04 -3.40 15.78
CA ALA A 15 6.00 -4.15 14.54
C ALA A 15 4.58 -4.00 13.96
N ILE A 16 4.50 -3.56 12.71
CA ILE A 16 3.22 -3.49 12.01
C ILE A 16 2.80 -4.91 11.72
N PRO A 17 1.65 -5.38 12.24
CA PRO A 17 1.21 -6.73 11.95
C PRO A 17 0.86 -6.86 10.47
N THR A 18 1.16 -8.02 9.89
CA THR A 18 0.74 -8.31 8.53
C THR A 18 -0.76 -8.56 8.51
N GLU A 19 -1.46 -7.89 7.61
CA GLU A 19 -2.89 -8.05 7.45
C GLU A 19 -3.23 -9.47 6.96
N PRO A 20 -4.42 -10.00 7.29
CA PRO A 20 -4.85 -11.27 6.73
C PRO A 20 -4.82 -11.27 5.21
N ALA A 21 -4.53 -12.42 4.61
CA ALA A 21 -4.35 -12.55 3.16
C ALA A 21 -5.59 -12.13 2.36
N THR A 22 -6.77 -12.19 2.96
CA THR A 22 -8.03 -11.81 2.32
C THR A 22 -8.41 -10.36 2.58
N SER A 23 -7.66 -9.64 3.40
CA SER A 23 -7.97 -8.27 3.77
C SER A 23 -7.52 -7.31 2.66
N SER A 24 -8.37 -6.35 2.35
CA SER A 24 -8.08 -5.26 1.41
C SER A 24 -8.36 -3.89 2.00
N SER A 25 -8.66 -3.83 3.29
CA SER A 25 -8.91 -2.56 3.98
C SER A 25 -8.67 -2.70 5.46
N ARG A 26 -8.41 -1.57 6.10
CA ARG A 26 -8.30 -1.49 7.54
C ARG A 26 -8.79 -0.12 8.02
N GLU A 27 -9.54 -0.14 9.11
CA GLU A 27 -10.04 1.08 9.73
C GLU A 27 -9.04 1.66 10.72
N PHE A 28 -8.92 2.97 10.71
CA PHE A 28 -8.08 3.74 11.63
C PHE A 28 -8.90 4.93 12.14
N GLY A 29 -9.61 4.72 13.24
CA GLY A 29 -10.48 5.77 13.77
C GLY A 29 -11.58 6.10 12.76
N ASP A 30 -11.61 7.35 12.30
CA ASP A 30 -12.60 7.80 11.31
C ASP A 30 -12.13 7.69 9.86
N HIS A 31 -10.97 7.08 9.62
CA HIS A 31 -10.46 6.84 8.29
C HIS A 31 -10.41 5.36 7.98
N VAL A 32 -10.51 5.03 6.70
CA VAL A 32 -10.32 3.66 6.19
C VAL A 32 -9.25 3.73 5.12
N LEU A 33 -8.27 2.84 5.24
CA LEU A 33 -7.22 2.67 4.24
C LEU A 33 -7.54 1.43 3.42
N TYR A 34 -7.70 1.61 2.11
CA TYR A 34 -7.88 0.51 1.17
C TYR A 34 -6.56 0.23 0.48
N PHE A 35 -6.26 -1.05 0.32
CA PHE A 35 -5.00 -1.48 -0.28
C PHE A 35 -5.22 -2.74 -1.11
N ASN A 36 -4.56 -2.80 -2.25
CA ASN A 36 -4.61 -3.98 -3.11
C ASN A 36 -3.38 -4.02 -4.00
N ALA A 37 -3.05 -5.22 -4.45
CA ALA A 37 -1.98 -5.44 -5.40
C ALA A 37 -2.39 -6.57 -6.34
N ILE A 38 -2.31 -6.31 -7.65
CA ILE A 38 -2.69 -7.29 -8.68
C ILE A 38 -1.69 -7.23 -9.83
N ARG A 39 -1.57 -8.33 -10.56
CA ARG A 39 -0.79 -8.31 -11.81
C ARG A 39 -1.42 -7.34 -12.80
N THR A 40 -0.60 -6.62 -13.52
CA THR A 40 -1.10 -5.58 -14.43
C THR A 40 -1.83 -6.16 -15.65
N ASP A 41 -1.58 -7.42 -16.00
CA ASP A 41 -2.32 -8.07 -17.07
C ASP A 41 -3.75 -8.46 -16.66
N SER A 42 -4.07 -8.36 -15.38
CA SER A 42 -5.45 -8.53 -14.89
C SER A 42 -6.31 -7.29 -15.15
N LEU A 43 -5.70 -6.16 -15.46
CA LEU A 43 -6.44 -4.96 -15.82
C LEU A 43 -7.00 -5.07 -17.23
N THR A 44 -8.17 -4.46 -17.47
CA THR A 44 -8.64 -4.32 -18.84
C THR A 44 -7.72 -3.36 -19.59
N PRO A 45 -7.60 -3.49 -20.92
CA PRO A 45 -6.78 -2.55 -21.70
C PRO A 45 -7.20 -1.09 -21.49
N ALA A 46 -8.50 -0.82 -21.36
CA ALA A 46 -8.99 0.54 -21.15
C ALA A 46 -8.52 1.11 -19.82
N ILE A 47 -8.60 0.33 -18.74
CA ILE A 47 -8.17 0.78 -17.41
C ILE A 47 -6.65 0.98 -17.40
N ALA A 48 -5.91 0.05 -17.96
CA ALA A 48 -4.45 0.15 -18.02
C ALA A 48 -4.02 1.41 -18.77
N THR A 49 -4.65 1.69 -19.90
CA THR A 49 -4.37 2.91 -20.68
C THR A 49 -4.72 4.16 -19.88
N SER A 50 -5.88 4.16 -19.23
CA SER A 50 -6.34 5.27 -18.41
C SER A 50 -5.35 5.61 -17.27
N TYR A 51 -4.72 4.61 -16.70
CA TYR A 51 -3.76 4.80 -15.60
C TYR A 51 -2.32 4.91 -16.08
N GLY A 52 -2.07 4.78 -17.37
CA GLY A 52 -0.70 4.78 -17.89
C GLY A 52 0.10 3.55 -17.47
N ILE A 53 -0.55 2.42 -17.32
CA ILE A 53 0.06 1.18 -16.86
C ILE A 53 0.23 0.22 -18.05
N VAL A 54 1.39 -0.41 -18.14
CA VAL A 54 1.65 -1.46 -19.12
C VAL A 54 1.17 -2.79 -18.56
N ARG A 55 0.31 -3.48 -19.30
CA ARG A 55 -0.17 -4.80 -18.93
C ARG A 55 0.93 -5.83 -19.13
N SER A 56 1.25 -6.57 -18.08
CA SER A 56 2.31 -7.57 -18.13
C SER A 56 2.12 -8.62 -17.04
N ALA A 57 2.43 -9.87 -17.36
CA ALA A 57 2.46 -10.94 -16.38
C ALA A 57 3.62 -10.80 -15.39
N SER A 58 4.59 -9.93 -15.68
CA SER A 58 5.76 -9.71 -14.84
C SER A 58 5.75 -8.35 -14.12
N ARG A 59 4.59 -7.70 -14.05
CA ARG A 59 4.44 -6.46 -13.29
C ARG A 59 3.19 -6.52 -12.42
N VAL A 60 3.29 -5.92 -11.26
CA VAL A 60 2.22 -5.88 -10.25
C VAL A 60 1.88 -4.42 -9.96
N LEU A 61 0.59 -4.09 -10.03
CA LEU A 61 0.08 -2.78 -9.66
C LEU A 61 -0.32 -2.77 -8.20
N VAL A 62 0.14 -1.76 -7.48
CA VAL A 62 -0.30 -1.47 -6.12
C VAL A 62 -1.25 -0.29 -6.18
N ASN A 63 -2.39 -0.40 -5.51
CA ASN A 63 -3.41 0.63 -5.45
C ASN A 63 -3.79 0.89 -4.00
N ILE A 64 -3.65 2.14 -3.59
CA ILE A 64 -3.93 2.58 -2.22
C ILE A 64 -4.93 3.73 -2.30
N SER A 65 -5.93 3.72 -1.41
CA SER A 65 -6.83 4.86 -1.27
C SER A 65 -7.22 5.05 0.18
N MET A 66 -7.55 6.29 0.51
CA MET A 66 -7.99 6.66 1.85
C MET A 66 -9.35 7.31 1.77
N VAL A 67 -10.24 6.94 2.68
CA VAL A 67 -11.52 7.61 2.81
C VAL A 67 -11.75 7.98 4.26
N LYS A 68 -12.46 9.08 4.47
CA LYS A 68 -12.96 9.47 5.77
C LYS A 68 -14.39 8.99 5.90
N LYS A 69 -14.71 8.33 7.00
CA LYS A 69 -16.06 7.84 7.25
C LYS A 69 -17.04 8.99 7.30
N ALA A 70 -18.19 8.82 6.68
CA ALA A 70 -19.28 9.78 6.72
C ALA A 70 -20.59 9.01 6.82
N GLU A 71 -21.46 9.44 7.72
CA GLU A 71 -22.75 8.80 7.90
C GLU A 71 -23.57 8.84 6.61
N GLY A 72 -24.20 7.74 6.30
CA GLY A 72 -25.06 7.64 5.11
C GLY A 72 -24.33 7.59 3.79
N SER A 73 -23.02 7.38 3.79
CA SER A 73 -22.23 7.29 2.58
C SER A 73 -21.12 6.26 2.70
N PRO A 74 -20.57 5.78 1.59
CA PRO A 74 -19.43 4.84 1.64
C PRO A 74 -18.13 5.50 2.09
N GLY A 75 -18.13 6.79 2.38
CA GLY A 75 -16.96 7.54 2.80
C GLY A 75 -16.57 8.60 1.79
N ILE A 76 -15.77 9.54 2.25
CA ILE A 76 -15.32 10.67 1.43
C ILE A 76 -13.84 10.42 1.09
N PRO A 77 -13.47 10.32 -0.18
CA PRO A 77 -12.06 10.19 -0.57
C PRO A 77 -11.25 11.36 -0.04
N VAL A 78 -10.09 11.07 0.53
CA VAL A 78 -9.20 12.11 1.04
C VAL A 78 -7.81 11.93 0.42
N PRO A 79 -7.18 13.05 0.04
CA PRO A 79 -5.79 13.01 -0.38
C PRO A 79 -4.87 12.96 0.82
N GLY A 80 -3.60 12.74 0.57
CA GLY A 80 -2.61 12.79 1.61
C GLY A 80 -1.23 12.43 1.09
N ASN A 81 -0.34 12.17 2.02
CA ASN A 81 1.00 11.73 1.69
C ASN A 81 1.06 10.22 1.85
N VAL A 82 1.29 9.51 0.75
CA VAL A 82 1.27 8.04 0.74
C VAL A 82 2.58 7.54 0.15
N THR A 83 3.25 6.69 0.91
CA THR A 83 4.45 6.00 0.44
C THR A 83 4.28 4.50 0.65
N ALA A 84 4.97 3.73 -0.15
CA ALA A 84 4.93 2.28 -0.03
C ALA A 84 6.27 1.68 -0.42
N GLU A 85 6.57 0.53 0.14
CA GLU A 85 7.70 -0.29 -0.29
C GLU A 85 7.24 -1.73 -0.45
N ALA A 86 7.94 -2.45 -1.29
CA ALA A 86 7.69 -3.86 -1.54
C ALA A 86 8.99 -4.64 -1.35
N VAL A 87 8.90 -5.76 -0.63
CA VAL A 87 10.06 -6.61 -0.36
C VAL A 87 9.64 -8.05 -0.65
N ASN A 88 10.49 -8.80 -1.36
CA ASN A 88 10.23 -10.21 -1.58
C ASN A 88 10.70 -11.04 -0.38
N LEU A 89 10.44 -12.34 -0.40
CA LEU A 89 10.81 -13.21 0.72
C LEU A 89 12.32 -13.40 0.89
N ASN A 90 13.10 -13.03 -0.12
CA ASN A 90 14.57 -13.02 -0.03
C ASN A 90 15.11 -11.73 0.59
N GLY A 91 14.24 -10.82 1.01
CA GLY A 91 14.64 -9.54 1.55
C GLY A 91 15.03 -8.49 0.52
N GLN A 92 14.78 -8.75 -0.75
CA GLN A 92 15.11 -7.82 -1.82
C GLN A 92 14.06 -6.72 -1.90
N LEU A 93 14.51 -5.47 -1.76
CA LEU A 93 13.66 -4.31 -1.89
C LEU A 93 13.37 -4.04 -3.36
N LYS A 94 12.09 -3.93 -3.69
CA LYS A 94 11.64 -3.57 -5.03
C LYS A 94 11.34 -2.08 -5.07
N GLY A 95 11.79 -1.41 -6.10
CA GLY A 95 11.48 0.00 -6.28
C GLY A 95 9.99 0.21 -6.53
N LEU A 96 9.36 1.04 -5.71
CA LEU A 96 7.94 1.34 -5.82
C LEU A 96 7.74 2.82 -5.55
N THR A 97 7.26 3.54 -6.55
CA THR A 97 6.92 4.96 -6.43
C THR A 97 5.44 5.13 -6.72
N LEU A 98 4.72 5.72 -5.80
CA LEU A 98 3.30 5.97 -5.96
C LEU A 98 3.04 7.34 -6.59
N ARG A 99 1.98 7.40 -7.40
CA ARG A 99 1.49 8.67 -7.97
C ARG A 99 0.00 8.76 -7.75
N GLU A 100 -0.49 9.99 -7.61
CA GLU A 100 -1.90 10.24 -7.38
C GLU A 100 -2.67 10.21 -8.69
N ILE A 101 -3.78 9.49 -8.69
CA ILE A 101 -4.74 9.45 -9.80
C ILE A 101 -6.07 9.94 -9.25
N ARG A 102 -6.66 10.90 -9.92
CA ARG A 102 -8.02 11.35 -9.60
C ARG A 102 -8.97 10.93 -10.70
N GLU A 103 -10.06 10.31 -10.28
CA GLU A 103 -11.07 9.80 -11.19
C GLU A 103 -12.45 10.16 -10.60
N GLY A 104 -13.07 11.22 -11.14
CA GLY A 104 -14.22 11.79 -10.50
C GLY A 104 -13.86 12.28 -9.10
N GLU A 105 -14.59 11.81 -8.09
CA GLU A 105 -14.29 12.12 -6.70
C GLU A 105 -13.28 11.15 -6.08
N ALA A 106 -13.03 10.03 -6.73
CA ALA A 106 -12.10 9.02 -6.21
C ALA A 106 -10.66 9.49 -6.33
N ILE A 107 -9.86 9.14 -5.34
CA ILE A 107 -8.43 9.47 -5.29
C ILE A 107 -7.67 8.18 -5.03
N TYR A 108 -6.80 7.81 -5.96
CA TYR A 108 -5.99 6.60 -5.85
C TYR A 108 -4.51 6.96 -5.87
N TYR A 109 -3.72 6.20 -5.13
CA TYR A 109 -2.27 6.24 -5.19
C TYR A 109 -1.80 4.92 -5.76
N ILE A 110 -1.19 4.97 -6.93
CA ILE A 110 -0.82 3.76 -7.67
C ILE A 110 0.66 3.76 -8.02
N GLY A 111 1.20 2.57 -8.09
CA GLY A 111 2.55 2.35 -8.58
C GLY A 111 2.67 0.90 -9.00
N ASP A 112 3.70 0.58 -9.76
CA ASP A 112 3.90 -0.79 -10.17
C ASP A 112 5.35 -1.24 -9.93
N VAL A 113 5.49 -2.54 -9.70
CA VAL A 113 6.79 -3.18 -9.46
C VAL A 113 6.93 -4.39 -10.37
N ALA A 114 8.16 -4.72 -10.69
CA ALA A 114 8.47 -5.92 -11.46
C ALA A 114 8.50 -7.14 -10.56
N ILE A 115 8.03 -8.27 -11.08
CA ILE A 115 8.21 -9.58 -10.45
C ILE A 115 8.96 -10.50 -11.41
N THR A 116 9.67 -11.45 -10.83
CA THR A 116 10.42 -12.47 -11.60
C THR A 116 9.88 -13.83 -11.24
N GLY A 117 9.23 -14.49 -12.19
CA GLY A 117 8.60 -15.78 -11.93
C GLY A 117 7.54 -15.66 -10.84
N ASP A 118 7.43 -16.71 -10.04
CA ASP A 118 6.53 -16.70 -8.89
C ASP A 118 7.20 -15.94 -7.75
N GLU A 119 6.55 -14.91 -7.26
CA GLU A 119 7.06 -14.12 -6.16
C GLU A 119 5.98 -13.80 -5.15
N THR A 120 6.38 -13.81 -3.88
CA THR A 120 5.56 -13.28 -2.80
C THR A 120 6.14 -11.95 -2.39
N LEU A 121 5.32 -10.91 -2.39
CA LEU A 121 5.72 -9.58 -2.00
C LEU A 121 5.04 -9.17 -0.71
N VAL A 122 5.81 -8.55 0.16
CA VAL A 122 5.31 -7.92 1.39
C VAL A 122 5.35 -6.42 1.14
N PHE A 123 4.19 -5.80 1.22
CA PHE A 123 4.04 -4.36 1.02
C PHE A 123 3.87 -3.67 2.36
N THR A 124 4.62 -2.60 2.57
CA THR A 124 4.44 -1.72 3.73
C THR A 124 4.03 -0.36 3.20
N VAL A 125 2.88 0.11 3.67
CA VAL A 125 2.29 1.38 3.24
C VAL A 125 2.22 2.31 4.42
N ASP A 126 2.70 3.55 4.23
CA ASP A 126 2.57 4.63 5.17
C ASP A 126 1.74 5.73 4.53
N ALA A 127 0.66 6.12 5.17
CA ALA A 127 -0.26 7.11 4.65
C ALA A 127 -0.59 8.13 5.73
N THR A 128 -0.52 9.40 5.37
CA THR A 128 -0.94 10.49 6.27
C THR A 128 -2.04 11.26 5.56
N PRO A 129 -3.30 11.06 5.96
CA PRO A 129 -4.39 11.80 5.34
C PRO A 129 -4.23 13.31 5.52
N ALA A 130 -4.68 14.08 4.54
CA ALA A 130 -4.65 15.54 4.63
C ALA A 130 -5.40 16.01 5.86
N ASN A 131 -4.92 17.08 6.45
CA ASN A 131 -5.47 17.67 7.69
C ASN A 131 -5.27 16.78 8.92
N THR A 132 -4.41 15.80 8.85
CA THR A 132 -3.98 15.00 10.00
C THR A 132 -2.47 15.01 10.10
N THR A 133 -1.96 14.66 11.27
CA THR A 133 -0.52 14.54 11.50
C THR A 133 -0.12 13.13 11.88
N THR A 134 -1.08 12.24 12.04
CA THR A 134 -0.83 10.86 12.47
C THR A 134 -0.77 9.95 11.26
N PRO A 135 0.39 9.34 10.99
CA PRO A 135 0.47 8.37 9.88
C PRO A 135 -0.35 7.12 10.19
N ILE A 136 -0.90 6.56 9.14
CA ILE A 136 -1.57 5.26 9.17
C ILE A 136 -0.67 4.29 8.43
N SER A 137 -0.34 3.16 9.05
CA SER A 137 0.55 2.18 8.42
C SER A 137 -0.13 0.83 8.34
N VAL A 138 0.07 0.17 7.21
CA VAL A 138 -0.45 -1.16 6.97
C VAL A 138 0.62 -2.00 6.28
N LYS A 139 0.63 -3.29 6.59
CA LYS A 139 1.54 -4.25 5.97
C LYS A 139 0.69 -5.40 5.45
N PHE A 140 0.83 -5.71 4.18
CA PHE A 140 0.07 -6.79 3.58
C PHE A 140 0.94 -7.60 2.62
N GLN A 141 0.58 -8.85 2.43
CA GLN A 141 1.35 -9.78 1.65
C GLN A 141 0.49 -10.36 0.54
N ARG A 142 1.06 -10.48 -0.65
CA ARG A 142 0.40 -11.10 -1.79
C ARG A 142 1.38 -12.01 -2.52
N GLN A 143 0.87 -13.13 -2.97
CA GLN A 143 1.62 -14.06 -3.79
C GLN A 143 1.20 -13.88 -5.26
N PHE A 144 2.17 -13.79 -6.12
CA PHE A 144 1.95 -13.63 -7.56
C PHE A 144 2.60 -14.78 -8.29
N VAL A 145 1.89 -15.29 -9.30
CA VAL A 145 2.41 -16.32 -10.18
C VAL A 145 2.78 -15.62 -11.48
N GLY A 146 4.07 -15.63 -11.79
CA GLY A 146 4.58 -15.06 -13.04
C GLY A 146 4.66 -16.12 -14.13
N GLU A 147 4.76 -15.68 -15.36
CA GLU A 147 5.01 -16.56 -16.49
C GLU A 147 6.42 -16.38 -17.03
#